data_dca538074cffab3bd47b50d932b18f4e
#
_entry.id   dca538074cffab3bd47b50d932b18f4e
#
_cell.length_a   1.000
_cell.length_b   1.000
_cell.length_c   1.000
_cell.angle_alpha   90.00
_cell.angle_beta   90.00
_cell.angle_gamma   90.00
#
_symmetry.space_group_name_H-M   'P 1'
#
loop_
_entity.id
_entity.type
_entity.pdbx_description
1 polymer ?
#
loop_
_entity_poly.entity_id
_entity_poly.type
_entity_poly.pdbx_seq_one_letter_code
_entity_poly.pdbx_strand_id
1 'polypeptide(L)'
;VPETVHSDNGKQFVSKEFQKMTDDYKIHQMKTAFYSAQSNSAERVNQSIVNAIRSYIRKDHTEWDINLSNIEIALRTSIHAAIGVSPFFALFGHNMFTCGRDYKLARKLKALSDGELNLLPKKERIEIIRDKIKQNLHEAYEWSAIRYNRRARITRFVPGQEVFKRNFVLSSFKDNRNAKFSRKFNKCRIAQVLGNNMYKLENLSGEPLGVYHSKDIK
;
A
#
# COMPACT_ATOMS: atom_id res chain seq x y z
N VAL A 1 8.68 18.67 3.79
CA VAL A 1 7.31 18.55 3.29
C VAL A 1 7.37 17.64 2.07
N PRO A 2 6.53 16.59 1.92
CA PRO A 2 6.50 15.75 0.74
C PRO A 2 5.89 16.52 -0.45
N GLU A 3 6.35 16.21 -1.67
CA GLU A 3 5.76 16.77 -2.89
C GLU A 3 4.41 16.12 -3.23
N THR A 4 4.27 14.83 -2.90
CA THR A 4 3.06 14.05 -3.20
C THR A 4 2.67 13.19 -2.02
N VAL A 5 1.37 13.13 -1.72
CA VAL A 5 0.75 12.20 -0.77
C VAL A 5 -0.20 11.28 -1.52
N HIS A 6 0.00 9.98 -1.36
CA HIS A 6 -0.87 8.95 -1.91
C HIS A 6 -1.77 8.40 -0.80
N SER A 7 -3.09 8.54 -0.96
CA SER A 7 -4.08 8.12 0.03
C SER A 7 -5.20 7.28 -0.59
N ASP A 8 -5.92 6.57 0.24
CA ASP A 8 -7.21 6.00 -0.13
C ASP A 8 -8.33 7.08 -0.11
N ASN A 9 -9.58 6.65 -0.29
CA ASN A 9 -10.74 7.52 -0.25
C ASN A 9 -11.39 7.55 1.16
N GLY A 10 -10.63 7.33 2.22
CA GLY A 10 -11.09 7.47 3.60
C GLY A 10 -11.61 8.88 3.87
N LYS A 11 -12.66 9.01 4.68
CA LYS A 11 -13.33 10.29 4.97
C LYS A 11 -12.35 11.37 5.45
N GLN A 12 -11.34 10.98 6.23
CA GLN A 12 -10.29 11.87 6.73
C GLN A 12 -9.45 12.49 5.61
N PHE A 13 -9.18 11.76 4.52
CA PHE A 13 -8.37 12.24 3.38
C PHE A 13 -9.19 12.97 2.31
N VAL A 14 -10.52 12.94 2.42
CA VAL A 14 -11.43 13.63 1.49
C VAL A 14 -12.05 14.87 2.14
N SER A 15 -11.76 15.10 3.42
CA SER A 15 -12.28 16.24 4.18
C SER A 15 -11.74 17.58 3.66
N LYS A 16 -12.51 18.65 3.88
CA LYS A 16 -12.10 20.01 3.51
C LYS A 16 -10.84 20.46 4.26
N GLU A 17 -10.69 20.04 5.51
CA GLU A 17 -9.55 20.34 6.37
C GLU A 17 -8.27 19.72 5.80
N PHE A 18 -8.34 18.46 5.36
CA PHE A 18 -7.20 17.80 4.74
C PHE A 18 -6.84 18.43 3.38
N GLN A 19 -7.84 18.77 2.57
CA GLN A 19 -7.60 19.46 1.29
C GLN A 19 -6.95 20.82 1.53
N LYS A 20 -7.45 21.63 2.47
CA LYS A 20 -6.82 22.91 2.82
C LYS A 20 -5.37 22.73 3.26
N MET A 21 -5.08 21.75 4.11
CA MET A 21 -3.70 21.44 4.52
C MET A 21 -2.81 21.11 3.32
N THR A 22 -3.27 20.26 2.40
CA THR A 22 -2.47 19.90 1.21
C THR A 22 -2.23 21.10 0.30
N ASP A 23 -3.22 21.99 0.16
CA ASP A 23 -3.11 23.21 -0.64
C ASP A 23 -2.14 24.22 0.00
N ASP A 24 -2.25 24.44 1.33
CA ASP A 24 -1.37 25.35 2.11
C ASP A 24 0.11 24.92 2.00
N TYR A 25 0.38 23.61 2.02
CA TYR A 25 1.74 23.05 1.89
C TYR A 25 2.16 22.73 0.44
N LYS A 26 1.31 23.01 -0.55
CA LYS A 26 1.54 22.72 -1.97
C LYS A 26 1.83 21.23 -2.23
N ILE A 27 1.14 20.35 -1.53
CA ILE A 27 1.27 18.89 -1.63
C ILE A 27 0.29 18.38 -2.69
N HIS A 28 0.80 17.66 -3.68
CA HIS A 28 -0.05 16.99 -4.66
C HIS A 28 -0.70 15.74 -4.05
N GLN A 29 -2.04 15.72 -3.91
CA GLN A 29 -2.77 14.56 -3.43
C GLN A 29 -3.15 13.62 -4.57
N MET A 30 -2.67 12.38 -4.52
CA MET A 30 -3.09 11.28 -5.40
C MET A 30 -4.00 10.33 -4.62
N LYS A 31 -5.22 10.11 -5.14
CA LYS A 31 -6.19 9.18 -4.54
C LYS A 31 -6.21 7.86 -5.29
N THR A 32 -6.31 6.76 -4.55
CA THR A 32 -6.53 5.44 -5.15
C THR A 32 -7.94 5.35 -5.78
N ALA A 33 -8.12 4.43 -6.73
CA ALA A 33 -9.47 4.10 -7.18
C ALA A 33 -10.29 3.52 -6.02
N PHE A 34 -11.59 3.73 -6.07
CA PHE A 34 -12.50 3.10 -5.12
C PHE A 34 -12.33 1.57 -5.12
N TYR A 35 -12.31 0.98 -3.92
CA TYR A 35 -12.17 -0.47 -3.69
C TYR A 35 -10.92 -1.11 -4.31
N SER A 36 -9.85 -0.34 -4.46
CA SER A 36 -8.58 -0.78 -5.03
C SER A 36 -7.48 -0.86 -3.97
N ALA A 37 -7.72 -1.63 -2.91
CA ALA A 37 -6.81 -1.87 -1.80
C ALA A 37 -5.38 -2.26 -2.25
N GLN A 38 -5.28 -2.97 -3.36
CA GLN A 38 -3.99 -3.38 -3.94
C GLN A 38 -3.10 -2.23 -4.39
N SER A 39 -3.65 -1.04 -4.60
CA SER A 39 -2.89 0.16 -4.97
C SER A 39 -2.38 0.94 -3.75
N ASN A 40 -2.78 0.55 -2.53
CA ASN A 40 -2.31 1.14 -1.29
C ASN A 40 -1.31 0.21 -0.60
N SER A 41 -0.01 0.55 -0.69
CA SER A 41 1.06 -0.26 -0.07
C SER A 41 0.99 -0.27 1.45
N ALA A 42 0.51 0.80 2.09
CA ALA A 42 0.34 0.88 3.54
C ALA A 42 -0.71 -0.13 4.05
N GLU A 43 -1.77 -0.38 3.29
CA GLU A 43 -2.77 -1.39 3.64
C GLU A 43 -2.18 -2.81 3.68
N ARG A 44 -1.25 -3.14 2.78
CA ARG A 44 -0.54 -4.42 2.81
C ARG A 44 0.34 -4.57 4.05
N VAL A 45 1.02 -3.50 4.46
CA VAL A 45 1.82 -3.52 5.70
C VAL A 45 0.91 -3.70 6.90
N ASN A 46 -0.21 -2.98 6.98
CA ASN A 46 -1.21 -3.16 8.03
C ASN A 46 -1.74 -4.60 8.09
N GLN A 47 -2.00 -5.23 6.94
CA GLN A 47 -2.40 -6.63 6.89
C GLN A 47 -1.33 -7.57 7.46
N SER A 48 -0.04 -7.29 7.20
CA SER A 48 1.08 -8.06 7.76
C SER A 48 1.17 -7.88 9.27
N ILE A 49 0.99 -6.66 9.78
CA ILE A 49 0.95 -6.36 11.22
C ILE A 49 -0.20 -7.11 11.89
N VAL A 50 -1.40 -7.03 11.34
CA VAL A 50 -2.58 -7.73 11.87
C VAL A 50 -2.37 -9.24 11.90
N ASN A 51 -1.77 -9.83 10.86
CA ASN A 51 -1.46 -11.25 10.82
C ASN A 51 -0.40 -11.63 11.87
N ALA A 52 0.61 -10.79 12.07
CA ALA A 52 1.61 -10.99 13.13
C ALA A 52 0.96 -10.92 14.52
N ILE A 53 0.13 -9.92 14.80
CA ILE A 53 -0.63 -9.81 16.04
C ILE A 53 -1.46 -11.09 16.27
N ARG A 54 -2.20 -11.55 15.26
CA ARG A 54 -3.02 -12.78 15.36
C ARG A 54 -2.21 -14.02 15.72
N SER A 55 -0.94 -14.11 15.32
CA SER A 55 -0.09 -15.26 15.68
C SER A 55 0.29 -15.29 17.16
N TYR A 56 0.25 -14.14 17.85
CA TYR A 56 0.57 -14.02 19.27
C TYR A 56 -0.67 -14.03 20.17
N ILE A 57 -1.83 -13.61 19.65
CA ILE A 57 -3.08 -13.62 20.42
C ILE A 57 -3.54 -15.08 20.62
N ARG A 58 -3.79 -15.43 21.88
CA ARG A 58 -4.38 -16.72 22.28
C ARG A 58 -5.90 -16.57 22.45
N LYS A 59 -6.42 -16.89 23.64
CA LYS A 59 -7.85 -16.80 23.95
C LYS A 59 -8.31 -15.39 24.34
N ASP A 60 -7.41 -14.61 24.96
CA ASP A 60 -7.70 -13.24 25.38
C ASP A 60 -7.21 -12.24 24.35
N HIS A 61 -8.13 -11.47 23.79
CA HIS A 61 -7.85 -10.46 22.79
C HIS A 61 -7.49 -9.10 23.38
N THR A 62 -7.61 -8.92 24.71
CA THR A 62 -7.30 -7.67 25.39
C THR A 62 -5.78 -7.42 25.48
N GLU A 63 -4.99 -8.47 25.41
CA GLU A 63 -3.52 -8.45 25.52
C GLU A 63 -2.79 -8.31 24.15
N TRP A 64 -3.47 -7.81 23.12
CA TRP A 64 -2.93 -7.72 21.77
C TRP A 64 -1.67 -6.85 21.65
N ASP A 65 -1.50 -5.89 22.55
CA ASP A 65 -0.42 -4.89 22.56
C ASP A 65 0.85 -5.38 23.27
N ILE A 66 0.77 -6.38 24.13
CA ILE A 66 1.91 -6.87 24.93
C ILE A 66 3.11 -7.24 24.04
N ASN A 67 2.85 -7.85 22.89
CA ASN A 67 3.89 -8.28 21.96
C ASN A 67 4.19 -7.28 20.84
N LEU A 68 3.63 -6.08 20.87
CA LEU A 68 3.72 -5.12 19.77
C LEU A 68 5.18 -4.72 19.49
N SER A 69 5.99 -4.50 20.53
CA SER A 69 7.41 -4.17 20.39
C SER A 69 8.21 -5.30 19.73
N ASN A 70 7.89 -6.56 20.05
CA ASN A 70 8.54 -7.72 19.43
C ASN A 70 8.17 -7.83 17.95
N ILE A 71 6.90 -7.59 17.62
CA ILE A 71 6.40 -7.57 16.23
C ILE A 71 7.07 -6.44 15.45
N GLU A 72 7.21 -5.26 16.03
CA GLU A 72 7.91 -4.12 15.43
C GLU A 72 9.37 -4.47 15.10
N ILE A 73 10.10 -5.04 16.05
CA ILE A 73 11.49 -5.49 15.84
C ILE A 73 11.55 -6.53 14.73
N ALA A 74 10.68 -7.54 14.77
CA ALA A 74 10.63 -8.59 13.76
C ALA A 74 10.37 -8.03 12.35
N LEU A 75 9.42 -7.13 12.19
CA LEU A 75 9.11 -6.52 10.89
C LEU A 75 10.26 -5.64 10.38
N ARG A 76 10.95 -4.93 11.26
CA ARG A 76 12.09 -4.08 10.89
C ARG A 76 13.35 -4.86 10.52
N THR A 77 13.53 -6.04 11.11
CA THR A 77 14.74 -6.86 10.93
C THR A 77 14.57 -7.98 9.91
N SER A 78 13.34 -8.38 9.59
CA SER A 78 13.06 -9.42 8.60
C SER A 78 13.41 -8.95 7.19
N ILE A 79 14.03 -9.84 6.40
CA ILE A 79 14.32 -9.55 4.99
C ILE A 79 13.00 -9.45 4.21
N HIS A 80 12.79 -8.32 3.57
CA HIS A 80 11.62 -8.11 2.72
C HIS A 80 11.89 -8.61 1.30
N ALA A 81 11.08 -9.55 0.80
CA ALA A 81 11.32 -10.25 -0.46
C ALA A 81 11.52 -9.33 -1.68
N ALA A 82 10.80 -8.20 -1.75
CA ALA A 82 10.91 -7.30 -2.90
C ALA A 82 12.15 -6.40 -2.89
N ILE A 83 12.73 -6.10 -1.71
CA ILE A 83 13.92 -5.26 -1.61
C ILE A 83 15.19 -6.05 -1.34
N GLY A 84 15.07 -7.33 -0.92
CA GLY A 84 16.19 -8.23 -0.66
C GLY A 84 16.97 -7.95 0.62
N VAL A 85 16.56 -6.94 1.39
CA VAL A 85 17.19 -6.54 2.66
C VAL A 85 16.12 -6.25 3.70
N SER A 86 16.51 -6.07 4.97
CA SER A 86 15.56 -5.65 6.00
C SER A 86 15.21 -4.15 5.85
N PRO A 87 14.00 -3.72 6.25
CA PRO A 87 13.61 -2.31 6.24
C PRO A 87 14.56 -1.43 7.04
N PHE A 88 15.06 -1.92 8.16
CA PHE A 88 16.02 -1.19 8.97
C PHE A 88 17.36 -0.98 8.23
N PHE A 89 17.87 -2.04 7.60
CA PHE A 89 19.10 -1.94 6.79
C PHE A 89 18.93 -0.98 5.60
N ALA A 90 17.78 -1.05 4.92
CA ALA A 90 17.49 -0.16 3.79
C ALA A 90 17.52 1.33 4.17
N LEU A 91 17.11 1.66 5.41
CA LEU A 91 17.04 3.04 5.88
C LEU A 91 18.37 3.54 6.46
N PHE A 92 19.03 2.70 7.27
CA PHE A 92 20.19 3.12 8.07
C PHE A 92 21.54 2.62 7.52
N GLY A 93 21.53 1.67 6.57
CA GLY A 93 22.74 1.09 5.98
C GLY A 93 23.51 0.14 6.90
N HIS A 94 22.88 -0.32 7.99
CA HIS A 94 23.42 -1.34 8.90
C HIS A 94 22.30 -2.15 9.54
N ASN A 95 22.62 -3.34 10.06
CA ASN A 95 21.63 -4.17 10.73
C ASN A 95 21.25 -3.61 12.09
N MET A 96 20.01 -3.86 12.50
CA MET A 96 19.52 -3.51 13.84
C MET A 96 20.08 -4.49 14.85
N PHE A 97 20.59 -3.99 15.96
CA PHE A 97 20.95 -4.80 17.12
C PHE A 97 19.75 -4.89 18.05
N THR A 98 19.36 -6.12 18.37
CA THR A 98 18.19 -6.39 19.21
C THR A 98 18.53 -6.32 20.70
N CYS A 99 19.80 -6.44 21.06
CA CYS A 99 20.25 -6.28 22.42
C CYS A 99 21.65 -5.64 22.51
N GLY A 100 21.92 -4.99 23.65
CA GLY A 100 23.21 -4.33 23.89
C GLY A 100 24.41 -5.28 23.97
N ARG A 101 24.17 -6.55 24.23
CA ARG A 101 25.20 -7.61 24.23
C ARG A 101 25.70 -7.87 22.81
N ASP A 102 24.77 -7.99 21.86
CA ASP A 102 25.10 -8.23 20.46
C ASP A 102 25.84 -7.04 19.85
N TYR A 103 25.44 -5.83 20.22
CA TYR A 103 26.17 -4.61 19.83
C TYR A 103 27.61 -4.61 20.38
N LYS A 104 27.80 -4.92 21.67
CA LYS A 104 29.13 -5.00 22.28
C LYS A 104 30.00 -6.09 21.63
N LEU A 105 29.41 -7.23 21.32
CA LEU A 105 30.11 -8.33 20.64
C LEU A 105 30.49 -7.95 19.22
N ALA A 106 29.58 -7.40 18.44
CA ALA A 106 29.82 -6.95 17.07
C ALA A 106 30.93 -5.88 17.03
N ARG A 107 30.93 -4.95 18.00
CA ARG A 107 32.00 -3.94 18.13
C ARG A 107 33.35 -4.58 18.44
N LYS A 108 33.40 -5.55 19.39
CA LYS A 108 34.63 -6.28 19.73
C LYS A 108 35.21 -7.05 18.55
N LEU A 109 34.35 -7.72 17.78
CA LEU A 109 34.74 -8.51 16.62
C LEU A 109 35.03 -7.67 15.38
N LYS A 110 34.91 -6.34 15.47
CA LYS A 110 34.95 -5.43 14.33
C LYS A 110 33.94 -5.83 13.21
N ALA A 111 32.96 -6.63 13.57
CA ALA A 111 31.91 -7.13 12.65
C ALA A 111 30.83 -6.06 12.35
N LEU A 112 30.99 -4.85 12.89
CA LEU A 112 30.27 -3.65 12.42
C LEU A 112 30.77 -3.17 11.08
N SER A 113 31.83 -3.79 10.59
CA SER A 113 32.41 -3.55 9.30
C SER A 113 31.80 -4.54 8.27
N ASP A 114 30.89 -4.05 7.46
CA ASP A 114 30.36 -4.82 6.34
C ASP A 114 31.36 -4.80 5.17
N GLY A 115 32.48 -5.55 5.29
CA GLY A 115 33.43 -5.78 4.21
C GLY A 115 33.92 -4.51 3.46
N GLU A 116 34.02 -4.58 2.16
CA GLU A 116 34.52 -3.53 1.28
C GLU A 116 33.69 -2.22 1.31
N LEU A 117 32.38 -2.30 1.62
CA LEU A 117 31.50 -1.13 1.72
C LEU A 117 31.84 -0.19 2.88
N ASN A 118 32.62 -0.63 3.88
CA ASN A 118 33.01 0.23 4.99
C ASN A 118 34.18 1.18 4.70
N LEU A 119 34.89 0.94 3.62
CA LEU A 119 35.92 1.84 3.14
C LEU A 119 35.31 3.10 2.53
N LEU A 120 34.02 3.07 2.18
CA LEU A 120 33.32 4.20 1.58
C LEU A 120 32.69 5.10 2.65
N PRO A 121 32.61 6.41 2.40
CA PRO A 121 31.83 7.34 3.24
C PRO A 121 30.38 6.85 3.37
N LYS A 122 29.79 7.06 4.56
CA LYS A 122 28.41 6.61 4.87
C LYS A 122 27.38 7.01 3.79
N LYS A 123 27.55 8.19 3.21
CA LYS A 123 26.65 8.71 2.16
C LYS A 123 26.72 7.86 0.89
N GLU A 124 27.89 7.59 0.40
CA GLU A 124 28.10 6.76 -0.82
C GLU A 124 27.60 5.33 -0.62
N ARG A 125 27.85 4.74 0.56
CA ARG A 125 27.34 3.43 0.91
C ARG A 125 25.81 3.38 0.89
N ILE A 126 25.13 4.38 1.44
CA ILE A 126 23.67 4.45 1.42
C ILE A 126 23.15 4.63 -0.01
N GLU A 127 23.85 5.36 -0.87
CA GLU A 127 23.48 5.53 -2.28
C GLU A 127 23.56 4.19 -3.02
N ILE A 128 24.65 3.44 -2.87
CA ILE A 128 24.81 2.09 -3.47
C ILE A 128 23.70 1.15 -3.00
N ILE A 129 23.39 1.13 -1.70
CA ILE A 129 22.30 0.31 -1.15
C ILE A 129 20.96 0.70 -1.77
N ARG A 130 20.68 2.01 -1.90
CA ARG A 130 19.45 2.52 -2.50
C ARG A 130 19.32 2.13 -3.97
N ASP A 131 20.39 2.18 -4.73
CA ASP A 131 20.36 1.80 -6.14
C ASP A 131 20.12 0.30 -6.29
N LYS A 132 20.74 -0.52 -5.45
CA LYS A 132 20.45 -1.96 -5.42
C LYS A 132 18.99 -2.26 -5.05
N ILE A 133 18.45 -1.53 -4.08
CA ILE A 133 17.03 -1.64 -3.69
C ILE A 133 16.11 -1.24 -4.84
N LYS A 134 16.41 -0.14 -5.56
CA LYS A 134 15.64 0.28 -6.74
C LYS A 134 15.64 -0.80 -7.82
N GLN A 135 16.79 -1.41 -8.08
CA GLN A 135 16.88 -2.54 -9.02
C GLN A 135 16.01 -3.70 -8.59
N ASN A 136 16.12 -4.15 -7.34
CA ASN A 136 15.31 -5.25 -6.79
C ASN A 136 13.81 -4.94 -6.86
N LEU A 137 13.41 -3.70 -6.56
CA LEU A 137 12.02 -3.25 -6.65
C LEU A 137 11.52 -3.29 -8.10
N HIS A 138 12.34 -2.88 -9.05
CA HIS A 138 12.00 -2.94 -10.48
C HIS A 138 11.77 -4.38 -10.92
N GLU A 139 12.68 -5.29 -10.62
CA GLU A 139 12.56 -6.71 -10.91
C GLU A 139 11.30 -7.32 -10.26
N ALA A 140 11.06 -7.02 -8.96
CA ALA A 140 9.87 -7.48 -8.26
C ALA A 140 8.56 -6.95 -8.88
N TYR A 141 8.58 -5.71 -9.36
CA TYR A 141 7.46 -5.12 -10.09
C TYR A 141 7.21 -5.83 -11.42
N GLU A 142 8.25 -6.07 -12.22
CA GLU A 142 8.12 -6.79 -13.50
C GLU A 142 7.56 -8.20 -13.31
N TRP A 143 8.08 -8.96 -12.36
CA TRP A 143 7.54 -10.28 -12.00
C TRP A 143 6.09 -10.22 -11.57
N SER A 144 5.72 -9.22 -10.77
CA SER A 144 4.34 -9.00 -10.34
C SER A 144 3.43 -8.64 -11.52
N ALA A 145 3.90 -7.76 -12.41
CA ALA A 145 3.18 -7.35 -13.62
C ALA A 145 2.95 -8.53 -14.57
N ILE A 146 3.97 -9.35 -14.83
CA ILE A 146 3.86 -10.56 -15.65
C ILE A 146 2.82 -11.52 -15.06
N ARG A 147 2.87 -11.76 -13.73
CA ARG A 147 1.93 -12.64 -13.04
C ARG A 147 0.50 -12.11 -13.09
N TYR A 148 0.32 -10.81 -12.93
CA TYR A 148 -0.98 -10.14 -13.01
C TYR A 148 -1.53 -10.21 -14.43
N ASN A 149 -0.73 -9.82 -15.44
CA ASN A 149 -1.15 -9.75 -16.84
C ASN A 149 -1.50 -11.12 -17.41
N ARG A 150 -0.85 -12.19 -16.95
CA ARG A 150 -1.22 -13.58 -17.35
C ARG A 150 -2.66 -13.94 -17.02
N ARG A 151 -3.28 -13.30 -16.01
CA ARG A 151 -4.66 -13.54 -15.57
C ARG A 151 -5.61 -12.39 -15.90
N ALA A 152 -5.08 -11.23 -16.27
CA ALA A 152 -5.87 -10.04 -16.56
C ALA A 152 -6.59 -10.19 -17.91
N ARG A 153 -7.88 -9.89 -17.93
CA ARG A 153 -8.63 -9.69 -19.16
C ARG A 153 -8.53 -8.22 -19.52
N ILE A 154 -8.01 -7.93 -20.70
CA ILE A 154 -7.94 -6.58 -21.22
C ILE A 154 -9.35 -6.18 -21.67
N THR A 155 -10.01 -5.36 -20.88
CA THR A 155 -11.32 -4.78 -21.23
C THR A 155 -11.11 -3.27 -21.39
N ARG A 156 -11.42 -2.76 -22.57
CA ARG A 156 -11.35 -1.32 -22.86
C ARG A 156 -12.75 -0.77 -23.04
N PHE A 157 -13.03 0.35 -22.40
CA PHE A 157 -14.29 1.06 -22.51
C PHE A 157 -14.03 2.45 -23.11
N VAL A 158 -15.03 2.99 -23.81
CA VAL A 158 -14.95 4.32 -24.41
C VAL A 158 -15.86 5.32 -23.67
N PRO A 159 -15.53 6.62 -23.64
CA PRO A 159 -16.41 7.63 -23.06
C PRO A 159 -17.81 7.60 -23.70
N GLY A 160 -18.84 7.78 -22.89
CA GLY A 160 -20.24 7.68 -23.30
C GLY A 160 -20.82 6.28 -23.30
N GLN A 161 -20.01 5.22 -23.21
CA GLN A 161 -20.45 3.84 -23.19
C GLN A 161 -21.24 3.54 -21.91
N GLU A 162 -22.40 2.89 -22.05
CA GLU A 162 -23.16 2.35 -20.93
C GLU A 162 -22.57 1.02 -20.47
N VAL A 163 -22.35 0.91 -19.17
CA VAL A 163 -21.68 -0.24 -18.54
C VAL A 163 -22.37 -0.57 -17.23
N PHE A 164 -22.00 -1.70 -16.66
CA PHE A 164 -22.45 -2.12 -15.34
C PHE A 164 -21.28 -2.06 -14.35
N LYS A 165 -21.40 -1.22 -13.32
CA LYS A 165 -20.44 -1.18 -12.23
C LYS A 165 -20.83 -2.13 -11.11
N ARG A 166 -19.86 -2.78 -10.48
CA ARG A 166 -20.06 -3.61 -9.30
C ARG A 166 -20.59 -2.77 -8.15
N ASN A 167 -21.60 -3.30 -7.46
CA ASN A 167 -22.18 -2.65 -6.29
C ASN A 167 -21.44 -3.11 -5.02
N PHE A 168 -20.90 -2.15 -4.26
CA PHE A 168 -20.17 -2.38 -3.01
C PHE A 168 -20.94 -1.93 -1.78
N VAL A 169 -22.25 -1.84 -1.88
CA VAL A 169 -23.10 -1.40 -0.77
C VAL A 169 -23.01 -2.41 0.37
N LEU A 170 -22.74 -1.92 1.57
CA LEU A 170 -22.73 -2.72 2.78
C LEU A 170 -24.15 -2.85 3.37
N SER A 171 -24.38 -3.91 4.16
CA SER A 171 -25.59 -4.06 4.92
C SER A 171 -25.72 -2.94 5.96
N SER A 172 -26.91 -2.37 6.11
CA SER A 172 -27.21 -1.36 7.11
C SER A 172 -28.46 -1.80 7.88
N PHE A 173 -28.29 -1.99 9.18
CA PHE A 173 -29.40 -2.33 10.06
C PHE A 173 -30.39 -1.17 10.19
N LYS A 174 -29.88 0.07 10.24
CA LYS A 174 -30.71 1.29 10.30
C LYS A 174 -31.69 1.42 9.12
N ASP A 175 -31.25 1.02 7.93
CA ASP A 175 -32.02 1.17 6.69
C ASP A 175 -32.72 -0.15 6.30
N ASN A 176 -32.78 -1.14 7.18
CA ASN A 176 -33.30 -2.49 6.91
C ASN A 176 -32.76 -3.10 5.61
N ARG A 177 -31.50 -2.79 5.29
CA ARG A 177 -30.87 -3.18 4.02
C ARG A 177 -29.85 -4.28 4.22
N ASN A 178 -30.07 -5.39 3.55
CA ASN A 178 -29.13 -6.51 3.50
C ASN A 178 -28.37 -6.48 2.15
N ALA A 179 -27.04 -6.38 2.20
CA ALA A 179 -26.18 -6.36 1.02
C ALA A 179 -26.32 -7.60 0.13
N LYS A 180 -26.66 -8.76 0.70
CA LYS A 180 -26.87 -10.02 -0.03
C LYS A 180 -28.06 -9.97 -0.99
N PHE A 181 -29.07 -9.14 -0.69
CA PHE A 181 -30.26 -8.96 -1.54
C PHE A 181 -30.14 -7.77 -2.50
N SER A 182 -29.07 -6.97 -2.36
CA SER A 182 -28.83 -5.84 -3.27
C SER A 182 -28.36 -6.31 -4.63
N ARG A 183 -28.72 -5.59 -5.70
CA ARG A 183 -28.23 -5.87 -7.05
C ARG A 183 -26.70 -5.86 -7.07
N LYS A 184 -26.09 -6.91 -7.64
CA LYS A 184 -24.64 -7.07 -7.71
C LYS A 184 -23.96 -6.04 -8.64
N PHE A 185 -24.69 -5.55 -9.63
CA PHE A 185 -24.23 -4.58 -10.61
C PHE A 185 -25.29 -3.50 -10.81
N ASN A 186 -24.86 -2.25 -10.95
CA ASN A 186 -25.69 -1.09 -11.28
C ASN A 186 -25.28 -0.52 -12.62
N LYS A 187 -26.26 -0.12 -13.44
CA LYS A 187 -26.04 0.50 -14.75
C LYS A 187 -25.51 1.92 -14.57
N CYS A 188 -24.51 2.30 -15.32
CA CYS A 188 -23.87 3.60 -15.32
C CYS A 188 -23.23 3.89 -16.67
N ARG A 189 -22.63 5.07 -16.83
CA ARG A 189 -21.95 5.50 -18.06
C ARG A 189 -20.50 5.85 -17.77
N ILE A 190 -19.63 5.64 -18.76
CA ILE A 190 -18.24 6.10 -18.71
C ILE A 190 -18.22 7.59 -19.02
N ALA A 191 -17.84 8.40 -18.02
CA ALA A 191 -17.67 9.84 -18.24
C ALA A 191 -16.31 10.15 -18.86
N GLN A 192 -15.24 9.52 -18.38
CA GLN A 192 -13.87 9.80 -18.84
C GLN A 192 -12.96 8.59 -18.60
N VAL A 193 -11.99 8.40 -19.50
CA VAL A 193 -10.89 7.44 -19.35
C VAL A 193 -9.70 8.17 -18.72
N LEU A 194 -9.23 7.70 -17.56
CA LEU A 194 -8.12 8.33 -16.81
C LEU A 194 -6.77 7.61 -17.00
N GLY A 195 -6.77 6.47 -17.66
CA GLY A 195 -5.57 5.65 -17.89
C GLY A 195 -5.93 4.27 -18.42
N ASN A 196 -4.98 3.35 -18.45
CA ASN A 196 -5.17 2.04 -19.07
C ASN A 196 -6.31 1.20 -18.47
N ASN A 197 -6.60 1.36 -17.17
CA ASN A 197 -7.58 0.54 -16.45
C ASN A 197 -8.45 1.35 -15.50
N MET A 198 -8.44 2.67 -15.57
CA MET A 198 -9.13 3.57 -14.66
C MET A 198 -10.15 4.43 -15.41
N TYR A 199 -11.38 4.42 -14.93
CA TYR A 199 -12.51 5.06 -15.57
C TYR A 199 -13.29 5.90 -14.56
N LYS A 200 -13.59 7.15 -14.94
CA LYS A 200 -14.53 7.98 -14.20
C LYS A 200 -15.93 7.61 -14.65
N LEU A 201 -16.81 7.27 -13.71
CA LEU A 201 -18.17 6.85 -13.97
C LEU A 201 -19.17 7.94 -13.55
N GLU A 202 -20.29 7.98 -14.23
CA GLU A 202 -21.45 8.79 -13.91
C GLU A 202 -22.75 7.96 -13.94
N ASN A 203 -23.77 8.42 -13.24
CA ASN A 203 -25.11 7.86 -13.36
C ASN A 203 -25.67 8.17 -14.75
N LEU A 204 -26.77 7.51 -15.10
CA LEU A 204 -27.53 7.85 -16.34
C LEU A 204 -28.11 9.26 -16.32
N SER A 205 -28.25 9.87 -15.13
CA SER A 205 -28.63 11.26 -14.90
C SER A 205 -27.47 12.26 -15.00
N GLY A 206 -26.21 11.81 -15.25
CA GLY A 206 -25.04 12.68 -15.35
C GLY A 206 -24.33 12.97 -14.01
N GLU A 207 -24.80 12.42 -12.90
CA GLU A 207 -24.13 12.62 -11.61
C GLU A 207 -22.86 11.79 -11.49
N PRO A 208 -21.75 12.35 -11.00
CA PRO A 208 -20.48 11.64 -10.89
C PRO A 208 -20.53 10.56 -9.78
N LEU A 209 -20.16 9.34 -10.14
CA LEU A 209 -20.07 8.20 -9.21
C LEU A 209 -18.68 7.99 -8.64
N GLY A 210 -17.64 8.58 -9.26
CA GLY A 210 -16.25 8.45 -8.88
C GLY A 210 -15.40 7.63 -9.85
N VAL A 211 -14.21 7.24 -9.42
CA VAL A 211 -13.21 6.56 -10.25
C VAL A 211 -13.17 5.07 -9.90
N TYR A 212 -13.30 4.21 -10.90
CA TYR A 212 -13.35 2.76 -10.75
C TYR A 212 -12.32 2.06 -11.65
N HIS A 213 -11.84 0.91 -11.20
CA HIS A 213 -10.96 0.07 -12.00
C HIS A 213 -11.77 -0.81 -12.96
N SER A 214 -11.22 -1.12 -14.14
CA SER A 214 -11.87 -1.96 -15.18
C SER A 214 -12.37 -3.32 -14.67
N LYS A 215 -11.71 -3.92 -13.66
CA LYS A 215 -12.14 -5.18 -13.03
C LYS A 215 -13.52 -5.14 -12.39
N ASP A 216 -14.00 -3.95 -12.01
CA ASP A 216 -15.27 -3.72 -11.33
C ASP A 216 -16.36 -3.20 -12.29
N ILE A 217 -16.05 -3.19 -13.58
CA ILE A 217 -16.92 -2.74 -14.68
C ILE A 217 -17.12 -3.90 -15.66
N LYS A 218 -18.35 -3.99 -16.20
CA LYS A 218 -18.72 -4.95 -17.24
C LYS A 218 -19.49 -4.25 -18.35
#